data_4fbab66425b64b31c1e81f23bd9cce6b
#
_entry.id   4fbab66425b64b31c1e81f23bd9cce6b
#
_cell.length_a   1.000
_cell.length_b   1.000
_cell.length_c   1.000
_cell.angle_alpha   90.00
_cell.angle_beta   90.00
_cell.angle_gamma   90.00
#
_symmetry.space_group_name_H-M   'P 1'
#
loop_
_entity.id
_entity.type
_entity.pdbx_description
1 polymer ?
#
loop_
_entity_poly.entity_id
_entity_poly.type
_entity_poly.pdbx_seq_one_letter_code
_entity_poly.pdbx_strand_id
1 'polypeptide(L)'
;MTLKIESAFDGKTATLRLSGRIEEDHLAAIQEEVRRYHPRLAFDLGEATLVDREVVRFLAEREVEGVELVDCPRYIREWIARERSREFPTNP
;
A
#
# COMPACT_ATOMS: atom_id res chain seq x y z
N MET A 1 -5.62 4.46 -17.06
CA MET A 1 -6.04 4.36 -16.67
C MET A 1 -6.09 3.92 -15.58
N THR A 2 -5.87 3.13 -15.07
CA THR A 2 -6.38 3.22 -13.97
C THR A 2 -6.10 2.13 -13.12
N LEU A 3 -6.40 2.29 -11.86
CA LEU A 3 -6.18 1.30 -10.84
C LEU A 3 -7.15 0.17 -10.96
N LYS A 4 -6.66 -1.03 -10.80
CA LYS A 4 -7.51 -2.20 -10.68
C LYS A 4 -7.24 -2.78 -9.30
N ILE A 5 -8.30 -2.99 -8.53
CA ILE A 5 -8.19 -3.57 -7.20
C ILE A 5 -8.81 -4.95 -7.24
N GLU A 6 -8.04 -5.95 -6.87
CA GLU A 6 -8.56 -7.32 -6.78
C GLU A 6 -8.32 -7.82 -5.39
N SER A 7 -9.28 -8.49 -4.81
CA SER A 7 -9.11 -9.02 -3.47
C SER A 7 -9.16 -10.53 -3.47
N ALA A 8 -8.39 -11.14 -2.62
CA ALA A 8 -8.40 -12.59 -2.43
C ALA A 8 -8.29 -12.85 -0.94
N PHE A 9 -9.02 -13.82 -0.45
CA PHE A 9 -9.02 -14.13 0.96
C PHE A 9 -8.74 -15.61 1.13
N ASP A 10 -7.74 -15.95 1.93
CA ASP A 10 -7.35 -17.34 2.11
C ASP A 10 -7.84 -17.93 3.42
N GLY A 11 -8.79 -17.32 4.05
CA GLY A 11 -9.32 -17.79 5.32
C GLY A 11 -8.67 -17.13 6.52
N LYS A 12 -7.53 -16.46 6.33
CA LYS A 12 -6.86 -15.77 7.39
C LYS A 12 -6.51 -14.35 7.03
N THR A 13 -5.99 -14.14 5.85
CA THR A 13 -5.51 -12.83 5.42
C THR A 13 -6.13 -12.47 4.09
N ALA A 14 -6.58 -11.25 3.97
CA ALA A 14 -7.04 -10.72 2.70
C ALA A 14 -5.87 -10.06 2.00
N THR A 15 -5.72 -10.32 0.73
CA THR A 15 -4.68 -9.68 -0.07
C THR A 15 -5.36 -8.81 -1.10
N LEU A 16 -5.00 -7.54 -1.12
CA LEU A 16 -5.50 -6.61 -2.12
C LEU A 16 -4.41 -6.39 -3.14
N ARG A 17 -4.65 -6.82 -4.37
CA ARG A 17 -3.71 -6.58 -5.45
C ARG A 17 -4.07 -5.26 -6.10
N LEU A 18 -3.13 -4.35 -6.10
CA LEU A 18 -3.32 -3.02 -6.67
C LEU A 18 -2.50 -2.97 -7.95
N SER A 19 -3.20 -3.02 -9.09
CA SER A 19 -2.53 -3.08 -10.39
C SER A 19 -2.65 -1.76 -11.12
N GLY A 20 -1.61 -1.39 -11.84
CA GLY A 20 -1.63 -0.22 -12.69
C GLY A 20 -1.16 1.03 -11.96
N ARG A 21 -1.73 2.16 -12.34
CA ARG A 21 -1.34 3.43 -11.76
C ARG A 21 -2.18 3.71 -10.53
N ILE A 22 -1.54 3.95 -9.42
CA ILE A 22 -2.22 4.20 -8.17
C ILE A 22 -2.02 5.66 -7.80
N GLU A 23 -3.09 6.42 -7.81
CA GLU A 23 -3.03 7.85 -7.57
C GLU A 23 -3.79 8.24 -6.31
N GLU A 24 -3.56 9.44 -5.87
CA GLU A 24 -4.20 9.96 -4.67
C GLU A 24 -5.71 9.83 -4.72
N ASP A 25 -6.29 10.02 -5.90
CA ASP A 25 -7.74 9.91 -6.07
C ASP A 25 -8.27 8.53 -5.73
N HIS A 26 -7.40 7.53 -5.75
CA HIS A 26 -7.83 6.16 -5.50
C HIS A 26 -7.81 5.80 -4.02
N LEU A 27 -7.23 6.67 -3.17
CA LEU A 27 -7.04 6.32 -1.77
C LEU A 27 -8.34 6.06 -1.02
N ALA A 28 -9.38 6.80 -1.35
CA ALA A 28 -10.67 6.59 -0.68
C ALA A 28 -11.19 5.18 -0.93
N ALA A 29 -11.08 4.70 -2.17
CA ALA A 29 -11.54 3.37 -2.52
C ALA A 29 -10.67 2.31 -1.85
N ILE A 30 -9.36 2.53 -1.80
CA ILE A 30 -8.46 1.59 -1.16
C ILE A 30 -8.74 1.53 0.34
N GLN A 31 -9.00 2.67 0.96
CA GLN A 31 -9.28 2.71 2.39
C GLN A 31 -10.58 1.98 2.73
N GLU A 32 -11.56 2.00 1.84
CA GLU A 32 -12.78 1.24 2.05
C GLU A 32 -12.47 -0.26 2.10
N GLU A 33 -11.60 -0.72 1.22
CA GLU A 33 -11.22 -2.13 1.23
C GLU A 33 -10.41 -2.48 2.47
N VAL A 34 -9.56 -1.56 2.91
CA VAL A 34 -8.80 -1.78 4.12
C VAL A 34 -9.74 -1.96 5.32
N ARG A 35 -10.75 -1.11 5.42
CA ARG A 35 -11.70 -1.22 6.52
C ARG A 35 -12.46 -2.53 6.47
N ARG A 36 -12.77 -2.99 5.28
CA ARG A 36 -13.53 -4.22 5.11
C ARG A 36 -12.78 -5.45 5.58
N TYR A 37 -11.46 -5.47 5.37
CA TYR A 37 -10.67 -6.66 5.62
C TYR A 37 -9.74 -6.56 6.83
N HIS A 38 -9.66 -5.38 7.42
CA HIS A 38 -8.86 -5.20 8.61
C HIS A 38 -9.27 -6.23 9.66
N PRO A 39 -8.35 -6.76 10.44
CA PRO A 39 -6.96 -6.35 10.59
C PRO A 39 -5.97 -7.21 9.81
N ARG A 40 -6.41 -8.26 9.19
CA ARG A 40 -5.48 -9.15 8.51
C ARG A 40 -5.47 -8.88 7.01
N LEU A 41 -4.58 -8.01 6.63
CA LEU A 41 -4.57 -7.49 5.29
C LEU A 41 -3.14 -7.38 4.76
N ALA A 42 -2.97 -7.64 3.50
CA ALA A 42 -1.71 -7.42 2.80
C ALA A 42 -2.00 -6.73 1.47
N PHE A 43 -1.07 -5.93 1.01
CA PHE A 43 -1.17 -5.33 -0.33
C PHE A 43 -0.17 -6.03 -1.24
N ASP A 44 -0.63 -6.47 -2.40
CA ASP A 44 0.24 -7.05 -3.41
C ASP A 44 0.52 -5.95 -4.44
N LEU A 45 1.74 -5.50 -4.52
CA LEU A 45 2.13 -4.41 -5.39
C LEU A 45 2.94 -4.87 -6.60
N GLY A 46 2.92 -6.16 -6.86
CA GLY A 46 3.71 -6.70 -7.96
C GLY A 46 3.29 -6.20 -9.34
N GLU A 47 2.04 -5.78 -9.48
CA GLU A 47 1.54 -5.26 -10.75
C GLU A 47 1.38 -3.73 -10.74
N ALA A 48 1.83 -3.08 -9.70
CA ALA A 48 1.74 -1.62 -9.64
C ALA A 48 2.77 -1.02 -10.58
N THR A 49 2.34 -0.10 -11.43
CA THR A 49 3.24 0.49 -12.43
C THR A 49 3.69 1.88 -12.05
N LEU A 50 2.86 2.60 -11.30
CA LEU A 50 3.20 3.95 -10.93
C LEU A 50 2.43 4.34 -9.68
N VAL A 51 3.07 5.05 -8.77
CA VAL A 51 2.39 5.56 -7.56
C VAL A 51 2.77 7.02 -7.41
N ASP A 52 1.93 7.78 -6.71
CA ASP A 52 2.31 9.16 -6.39
C ASP A 52 2.68 9.24 -4.91
N ARG A 53 3.08 10.42 -4.50
CA ARG A 53 3.61 10.62 -3.15
C ARG A 53 2.61 10.30 -2.06
N GLU A 54 1.36 10.71 -2.25
CA GLU A 54 0.35 10.46 -1.23
C GLU A 54 0.08 8.96 -1.07
N VAL A 55 0.16 8.22 -2.17
CA VAL A 55 0.01 6.79 -2.12
C VAL A 55 1.18 6.16 -1.36
N VAL A 56 2.40 6.65 -1.62
CA VAL A 56 3.57 6.13 -0.91
C VAL A 56 3.43 6.38 0.59
N ARG A 57 2.95 7.54 0.97
CA ARG A 57 2.76 7.86 2.38
C ARG A 57 1.69 6.97 3.00
N PHE A 58 0.62 6.72 2.27
CA PHE A 58 -0.43 5.83 2.73
C PHE A 58 0.13 4.42 2.96
N LEU A 59 0.91 3.91 2.01
CA LEU A 59 1.49 2.57 2.14
C LEU A 59 2.44 2.50 3.34
N ALA A 60 3.23 3.55 3.54
CA ALA A 60 4.15 3.60 4.65
C ALA A 60 3.40 3.54 5.99
N GLU A 61 2.31 4.28 6.09
CA GLU A 61 1.51 4.29 7.30
C GLU A 61 0.85 2.96 7.56
N ARG A 62 0.36 2.32 6.51
CA ARG A 62 -0.29 1.02 6.67
C ARG A 62 0.72 -0.03 7.09
N GLU A 63 1.94 0.05 6.56
CA GLU A 63 2.97 -0.90 6.94
C GLU A 63 3.32 -0.78 8.41
N VAL A 64 3.37 0.43 8.92
CA VAL A 64 3.63 0.65 10.34
C VAL A 64 2.54 0.01 11.19
N GLU A 65 1.32 -0.03 10.68
CA GLU A 65 0.20 -0.64 11.40
C GLU A 65 0.18 -2.16 11.28
N GLY A 66 1.08 -2.73 10.53
CA GLY A 66 1.17 -4.17 10.42
C GLY A 66 0.71 -4.76 9.10
N VAL A 67 0.32 -3.93 8.15
CA VAL A 67 -0.09 -4.43 6.84
C VAL A 67 1.17 -4.83 6.07
N GLU A 68 1.16 -6.02 5.50
CA GLU A 68 2.30 -6.50 4.76
C GLU A 68 2.26 -5.99 3.32
N LEU A 69 3.42 -5.63 2.78
CA LEU A 69 3.53 -5.23 1.38
C LEU A 69 4.22 -6.36 0.63
N VAL A 70 3.47 -7.01 -0.24
CA VAL A 70 3.95 -8.18 -0.96
C VAL A 70 4.43 -7.77 -2.34
N ASP A 71 5.57 -8.30 -2.75
CA ASP A 71 6.15 -8.03 -4.08
C ASP A 71 6.28 -6.54 -4.38
N CYS A 72 6.63 -5.78 -3.36
CA CYS A 72 6.75 -4.33 -3.52
C CYS A 72 7.92 -4.00 -4.43
N PRO A 73 7.70 -3.30 -5.51
CA PRO A 73 8.79 -2.92 -6.39
C PRO A 73 9.85 -2.12 -5.64
N ARG A 74 11.08 -2.30 -6.05
CA ARG A 74 12.20 -1.70 -5.35
C ARG A 74 12.09 -0.18 -5.25
N TYR A 75 11.67 0.49 -6.32
CA TYR A 75 11.60 1.94 -6.28
C TYR A 75 10.53 2.43 -5.29
N ILE A 76 9.45 1.67 -5.14
CA ILE A 76 8.42 2.02 -4.17
C ILE A 76 8.96 1.77 -2.77
N ARG A 77 9.66 0.67 -2.58
CA ARG A 77 10.24 0.37 -1.27
C ARG A 77 11.24 1.44 -0.84
N GLU A 78 12.05 1.91 -1.78
CA GLU A 78 13.01 2.95 -1.47
C GLU A 78 12.30 4.28 -1.19
N TRP A 79 11.25 4.56 -1.91
CA TRP A 79 10.49 5.78 -1.69
C TRP A 79 9.81 5.74 -0.32
N ILE A 80 9.24 4.59 0.05
CA ILE A 80 8.64 4.43 1.37
C ILE A 80 9.69 4.70 2.46
N ALA A 81 10.88 4.16 2.29
CA ALA A 81 11.95 4.36 3.27
C ALA A 81 12.28 5.84 3.43
N ARG A 82 12.32 6.58 2.33
CA ARG A 82 12.60 8.01 2.40
C ARG A 82 11.46 8.78 3.07
N GLU A 83 10.22 8.42 2.78
CA GLU A 83 9.09 9.11 3.40
C GLU A 83 9.02 8.83 4.89
N ARG A 84 9.33 7.61 5.29
CA ARG A 84 9.34 7.27 6.71
C ARG A 84 10.43 8.04 7.46
N SER A 85 11.56 8.23 6.82
CA SER A 85 12.62 9.00 7.40
C SER A 85 12.20 10.42 7.64
N ARG A 86 11.36 11.00 6.77
CA ARG A 86 10.90 12.34 6.97
C ARG A 86 9.80 12.41 7.96
N GLU A 87 8.82 11.47 7.92
CA GLU A 87 7.65 11.53 8.76
C GLU A 87 7.97 11.08 10.19
N PHE A 88 8.92 10.18 10.35
CA PHE A 88 9.23 9.61 11.64
C PHE A 88 10.73 9.68 11.86
N PRO A 89 11.27 10.85 12.03
CA PRO A 89 12.69 11.01 12.12
C PRO A 89 13.19 10.30 13.33
N THR A 90 14.23 9.55 13.16
CA THR A 90 14.75 8.90 14.21
C THR A 90 15.66 9.78 14.78
N ASN A 91 15.62 10.10 15.82
CA ASN A 91 16.39 10.94 16.27
C ASN A 91 17.36 10.59 16.90
N PRO A 92 18.21 10.98 16.76
CA PRO A 92 19.27 10.73 17.46
C PRO A 92 19.28 11.31 18.66
#